data_fc05c390a2754a9028e1ae55a945bee4
#
_entry.id   fc05c390a2754a9028e1ae55a945bee4
#
_cell.length_a   1.000
_cell.length_b   1.000
_cell.length_c   1.000
_cell.angle_alpha   90.00
_cell.angle_beta   90.00
_cell.angle_gamma   90.00
#
_symmetry.space_group_name_H-M   'P 1'
#
loop_
_entity.id
_entity.type
_entity.pdbx_description
1 polymer ?
#
loop_
_entity_poly.entity_id
_entity_poly.type
_entity_poly.pdbx_seq_one_letter_code
_entity_poly.pdbx_strand_id
1 'polypeptide(L)'
;AQLPAIRAGAKSRYVQEAMDYIAGNCADPGLSVGQVAASLGLSEGHLSHLFKKETDCTVGSYLTRCRMQKAMALLKKGKLRVYEVAEAVGYKDITYFSGTFKKLTGMSPTEYQNANF
;
A
#
# COMPACT_ATOMS: atom_id res chain seq x y z
N ALA A 1 -14.11 -3.18 8.01
CA ALA A 1 -12.69 -3.24 7.73
C ALA A 1 -12.23 -1.96 7.06
N GLN A 2 -11.04 -1.50 7.39
CA GLN A 2 -10.52 -0.24 6.92
C GLN A 2 -9.04 -0.36 6.60
N LEU A 3 -8.59 0.51 5.68
CA LEU A 3 -7.18 0.63 5.41
C LEU A 3 -6.45 1.16 6.64
N PRO A 4 -5.14 0.81 6.81
CA PRO A 4 -4.38 1.30 7.95
C PRO A 4 -4.46 2.82 8.07
N ALA A 5 -4.77 3.30 9.27
CA ALA A 5 -4.85 4.73 9.54
C ALA A 5 -3.44 5.31 9.69
N ILE A 6 -3.30 6.58 9.31
CA ILE A 6 -2.04 7.29 9.40
C ILE A 6 -2.26 8.52 10.26
N ARG A 7 -1.39 8.71 11.24
CA ARG A 7 -1.45 9.88 12.12
C ARG A 7 -1.33 11.16 11.29
N ALA A 8 -2.23 12.11 11.53
CA ALA A 8 -2.14 13.44 10.95
C ALA A 8 -1.03 14.23 11.63
N GLY A 9 -0.55 15.26 10.96
CA GLY A 9 0.47 16.16 11.48
C GLY A 9 1.71 16.20 10.61
N ALA A 10 2.63 17.09 10.98
CA ALA A 10 3.86 17.28 10.23
C ALA A 10 4.77 16.05 10.34
N LYS A 11 5.39 15.68 9.22
CA LYS A 11 6.34 14.58 9.17
C LYS A 11 7.75 15.13 8.99
N SER A 12 8.75 14.40 9.50
CA SER A 12 10.13 14.75 9.20
C SER A 12 10.38 14.57 7.71
N ARG A 13 11.46 15.17 7.22
CA ARG A 13 11.87 15.04 5.83
C ARG A 13 12.01 13.58 5.40
N TYR A 14 12.64 12.76 6.26
CA TYR A 14 12.84 11.34 5.94
C TYR A 14 11.54 10.58 5.80
N VAL A 15 10.60 10.82 6.71
CA VAL A 15 9.30 10.13 6.66
C VAL A 15 8.50 10.60 5.46
N GLN A 16 8.50 11.91 5.15
CA GLN A 16 7.80 12.40 3.98
C GLN A 16 8.40 11.84 2.68
N GLU A 17 9.73 11.81 2.58
CA GLU A 17 10.40 11.23 1.40
C GLU A 17 10.11 9.74 1.27
N ALA A 18 10.06 9.00 2.41
CA ALA A 18 9.70 7.60 2.38
C ALA A 18 8.28 7.39 1.86
N MET A 19 7.33 8.19 2.34
CA MET A 19 5.94 8.12 1.88
C MET A 19 5.83 8.39 0.39
N ASP A 20 6.53 9.40 -0.10
CA ASP A 20 6.53 9.76 -1.52
C ASP A 20 7.15 8.65 -2.38
N TYR A 21 8.25 8.07 -1.92
CA TYR A 21 8.91 6.98 -2.61
C TYR A 21 7.99 5.76 -2.72
N ILE A 22 7.36 5.40 -1.61
CA ILE A 22 6.43 4.26 -1.58
C ILE A 22 5.25 4.51 -2.50
N ALA A 23 4.64 5.68 -2.43
CA ALA A 23 3.48 6.02 -3.26
C ALA A 23 3.82 5.96 -4.75
N GLY A 24 5.04 6.37 -5.12
CA GLY A 24 5.47 6.37 -6.52
C GLY A 24 5.92 5.00 -7.04
N ASN A 25 6.21 4.04 -6.15
CA ASN A 25 6.80 2.75 -6.53
C ASN A 25 6.03 1.54 -6.00
N CYS A 26 4.86 1.74 -5.41
CA CYS A 26 4.15 0.64 -4.75
C CYS A 26 3.66 -0.45 -5.70
N ALA A 27 3.55 -0.14 -6.99
CA ALA A 27 3.18 -1.14 -8.00
C ALA A 27 4.32 -2.12 -8.32
N ASP A 28 5.53 -1.84 -7.89
CA ASP A 28 6.65 -2.77 -8.02
C ASP A 28 6.47 -3.90 -7.00
N PRO A 29 6.27 -5.15 -7.44
CA PRO A 29 6.08 -6.27 -6.50
C PRO A 29 7.30 -6.56 -5.64
N GLY A 30 8.48 -6.11 -6.06
CA GLY A 30 9.73 -6.31 -5.33
C GLY A 30 10.06 -5.21 -4.32
N LEU A 31 9.22 -4.18 -4.20
CA LEU A 31 9.51 -3.08 -3.28
C LEU A 31 9.54 -3.57 -1.83
N SER A 32 10.61 -3.25 -1.12
CA SER A 32 10.84 -3.67 0.26
C SER A 32 11.19 -2.49 1.15
N VAL A 33 11.06 -2.69 2.46
CA VAL A 33 11.49 -1.70 3.46
C VAL A 33 12.97 -1.36 3.28
N GLY A 34 13.79 -2.37 2.98
CA GLY A 34 15.22 -2.17 2.75
C GLY A 34 15.52 -1.23 1.59
N GLN A 35 14.77 -1.37 0.49
CA GLN A 35 14.94 -0.48 -0.66
C GLN A 35 14.55 0.96 -0.34
N VAL A 36 13.46 1.15 0.40
CA VAL A 36 13.02 2.48 0.81
C VAL A 36 14.09 3.12 1.71
N ALA A 37 14.58 2.37 2.70
CA ALA A 37 15.62 2.87 3.61
C ALA A 37 16.90 3.22 2.84
N ALA A 38 17.32 2.36 1.92
CA ALA A 38 18.52 2.59 1.13
C ALA A 38 18.42 3.86 0.30
N SER A 39 17.25 4.14 -0.25
CA SER A 39 17.04 5.34 -1.05
C SER A 39 17.19 6.62 -0.24
N LEU A 40 17.05 6.54 1.08
CA LEU A 40 17.17 7.67 2.00
C LEU A 40 18.51 7.70 2.73
N GLY A 41 19.38 6.71 2.49
CA GLY A 41 20.63 6.60 3.21
C GLY A 41 20.47 6.20 4.67
N LEU A 42 19.37 5.52 5.01
CA LEU A 42 19.08 5.07 6.39
C LEU A 42 19.17 3.56 6.48
N SER A 43 19.40 3.05 7.70
CA SER A 43 19.23 1.64 7.97
C SER A 43 17.73 1.31 8.01
N GLU A 44 17.40 0.04 7.75
CA GLU A 44 16.02 -0.43 7.84
C GLU A 44 15.40 -0.18 9.21
N GLY A 45 16.17 -0.49 10.27
CA GLY A 45 15.69 -0.29 11.64
C GLY A 45 15.44 1.17 11.97
N HIS A 46 16.31 2.06 11.52
CA HIS A 46 16.15 3.49 11.75
C HIS A 46 14.88 4.01 11.05
N LEU A 47 14.70 3.65 9.78
CA LEU A 47 13.51 4.05 9.05
C LEU A 47 12.24 3.50 9.69
N SER A 48 12.24 2.21 10.05
CA SER A 48 11.07 1.56 10.65
C SER A 48 10.65 2.24 11.95
N HIS A 49 11.63 2.56 12.81
CA HIS A 49 11.37 3.24 14.07
C HIS A 49 10.79 4.63 13.84
N LEU A 50 11.45 5.42 13.00
CA LEU A 50 11.05 6.79 12.72
C LEU A 50 9.65 6.84 12.06
N PHE A 51 9.42 5.96 11.10
CA PHE A 51 8.15 5.91 10.38
C PHE A 51 6.99 5.58 11.32
N LYS A 52 7.16 4.54 12.15
CA LYS A 52 6.15 4.15 13.13
C LYS A 52 5.88 5.26 14.15
N LYS A 53 6.93 5.91 14.61
CA LYS A 53 6.82 7.00 15.58
C LYS A 53 6.00 8.16 15.02
N GLU A 54 6.20 8.53 13.76
CA GLU A 54 5.55 9.70 13.17
C GLU A 54 4.21 9.43 12.53
N THR A 55 3.95 8.19 12.09
CA THR A 55 2.73 7.86 11.35
C THR A 55 1.79 6.90 12.08
N ASP A 56 2.23 6.27 13.15
CA ASP A 56 1.54 5.16 13.85
C ASP A 56 1.31 3.94 12.95
N CYS A 57 2.02 3.86 11.84
CA CYS A 57 1.85 2.83 10.83
C CYS A 57 3.23 2.28 10.46
N THR A 58 3.34 0.98 10.23
CA THR A 58 4.60 0.43 9.74
C THR A 58 4.79 0.78 8.27
N VAL A 59 6.03 0.73 7.81
CA VAL A 59 6.34 0.95 6.38
C VAL A 59 5.59 -0.07 5.52
N GLY A 60 5.57 -1.34 5.96
CA GLY A 60 4.85 -2.40 5.22
C GLY A 60 3.35 -2.16 5.15
N SER A 61 2.73 -1.69 6.23
CA SER A 61 1.31 -1.36 6.23
C SER A 61 1.01 -0.17 5.33
N TYR A 62 1.89 0.81 5.30
CA TYR A 62 1.73 1.95 4.41
C TYR A 62 1.82 1.53 2.92
N LEU A 63 2.77 0.65 2.61
CA LEU A 63 2.89 0.08 1.26
C LEU A 63 1.61 -0.65 0.86
N THR A 64 1.09 -1.49 1.75
CA THR A 64 -0.17 -2.21 1.50
C THR A 64 -1.33 -1.24 1.28
N ARG A 65 -1.41 -0.19 2.10
CA ARG A 65 -2.42 0.84 1.94
C ARG A 65 -2.37 1.51 0.56
N CYS A 66 -1.17 1.86 0.10
CA CYS A 66 -1.00 2.48 -1.22
C CYS A 66 -1.45 1.54 -2.34
N ARG A 67 -1.07 0.25 -2.25
CA ARG A 67 -1.48 -0.75 -3.23
C ARG A 67 -2.99 -0.94 -3.25
N MET A 68 -3.62 -1.00 -2.08
CA MET A 68 -5.07 -1.19 -1.97
C MET A 68 -5.84 0.02 -2.50
N GLN A 69 -5.36 1.23 -2.23
CA GLN A 69 -6.01 2.44 -2.76
C GLN A 69 -5.98 2.46 -4.28
N LYS A 70 -4.86 2.07 -4.88
CA LYS A 70 -4.77 1.97 -6.35
C LYS A 70 -5.68 0.87 -6.88
N ALA A 71 -5.75 -0.26 -6.20
CA ALA A 71 -6.64 -1.36 -6.59
C ALA A 71 -8.11 -0.92 -6.56
N MET A 72 -8.52 -0.23 -5.50
CA MET A 72 -9.89 0.26 -5.39
C MET A 72 -10.25 1.19 -6.54
N ALA A 73 -9.34 2.09 -6.91
CA ALA A 73 -9.57 3.01 -8.02
C ALA A 73 -9.71 2.25 -9.36
N LEU A 74 -8.86 1.25 -9.59
CA LEU A 74 -8.92 0.45 -10.82
C LEU A 74 -10.17 -0.42 -10.88
N LEU A 75 -10.57 -1.00 -9.75
CA LEU A 75 -11.78 -1.83 -9.68
C LEU A 75 -13.04 -0.99 -9.95
N LYS A 76 -13.09 0.23 -9.45
CA LYS A 76 -14.23 1.14 -9.69
C LYS A 76 -14.39 1.48 -11.17
N LYS A 77 -13.29 1.60 -11.90
CA LYS A 77 -13.35 1.88 -13.34
C LYS A 77 -13.95 0.72 -14.12
N GLY A 78 -13.85 -0.49 -13.59
CA GLY A 78 -14.47 -1.68 -14.19
C GLY A 78 -13.89 -2.14 -15.52
N LYS A 79 -12.72 -1.64 -15.91
CA LYS A 79 -12.11 -1.97 -17.21
C LYS A 79 -11.19 -3.17 -17.18
N LEU A 80 -10.67 -3.51 -16.00
CA LEU A 80 -9.72 -4.61 -15.82
C LEU A 80 -10.36 -5.76 -15.06
N ARG A 81 -9.87 -6.96 -15.33
CA ARG A 81 -10.23 -8.14 -14.54
C ARG A 81 -9.50 -8.08 -13.21
N VAL A 82 -10.02 -8.79 -12.22
CA VAL A 82 -9.43 -8.79 -10.87
C VAL A 82 -7.95 -9.18 -10.89
N TYR A 83 -7.58 -10.22 -11.66
CA TYR A 83 -6.17 -10.62 -11.71
C TYR A 83 -5.30 -9.56 -12.37
N GLU A 84 -5.84 -8.81 -13.33
CA GLU A 84 -5.10 -7.71 -13.96
C GLU A 84 -4.89 -6.56 -12.98
N VAL A 85 -5.89 -6.28 -12.13
CA VAL A 85 -5.74 -5.28 -11.07
C VAL A 85 -4.67 -5.72 -10.07
N ALA A 86 -4.68 -6.98 -9.66
CA ALA A 86 -3.67 -7.50 -8.73
C ALA A 86 -2.26 -7.27 -9.26
N GLU A 87 -2.02 -7.62 -10.52
CA GLU A 87 -0.72 -7.41 -11.16
C GLU A 87 -0.35 -5.93 -11.25
N ALA A 88 -1.32 -5.11 -11.64
CA ALA A 88 -1.08 -3.67 -11.84
C ALA A 88 -0.70 -2.96 -10.54
N VAL A 89 -1.10 -3.48 -9.39
CA VAL A 89 -0.79 -2.85 -8.09
C VAL A 89 0.32 -3.56 -7.32
N GLY A 90 1.01 -4.54 -7.93
CA GLY A 90 2.21 -5.13 -7.36
C GLY A 90 2.06 -6.48 -6.70
N TYR A 91 0.97 -7.20 -6.94
CA TYR A 91 0.78 -8.55 -6.39
C TYR A 91 0.95 -9.60 -7.47
N LYS A 92 1.82 -10.57 -7.20
CA LYS A 92 2.02 -11.72 -8.08
C LYS A 92 1.02 -12.84 -7.82
N ASP A 93 0.52 -12.92 -6.59
CA ASP A 93 -0.40 -13.97 -6.14
C ASP A 93 -1.80 -13.37 -5.96
N ILE A 94 -2.72 -13.76 -6.85
CA ILE A 94 -4.08 -13.24 -6.83
C ILE A 94 -4.84 -13.68 -5.56
N THR A 95 -4.55 -14.87 -5.05
CA THR A 95 -5.20 -15.37 -3.83
C THR A 95 -4.81 -14.50 -2.64
N TYR A 96 -3.54 -14.21 -2.52
CA TYR A 96 -3.04 -13.32 -1.46
C TYR A 96 -3.62 -11.92 -1.60
N PHE A 97 -3.66 -11.39 -2.82
CA PHE A 97 -4.26 -10.08 -3.09
C PHE A 97 -5.73 -10.04 -2.64
N SER A 98 -6.51 -11.03 -3.06
CA SER A 98 -7.95 -11.08 -2.76
C SER A 98 -8.21 -11.18 -1.26
N GLY A 99 -7.43 -12.01 -0.56
CA GLY A 99 -7.55 -12.15 0.88
C GLY A 99 -7.19 -10.87 1.62
N THR A 100 -6.10 -10.21 1.21
CA THR A 100 -5.67 -8.95 1.81
C THR A 100 -6.71 -7.85 1.54
N PHE A 101 -7.22 -7.78 0.32
CA PHE A 101 -8.22 -6.79 -0.07
C PHE A 101 -9.49 -6.95 0.80
N LYS A 102 -9.99 -8.18 0.93
CA LYS A 102 -11.18 -8.45 1.72
C LYS A 102 -10.96 -8.14 3.20
N LYS A 103 -9.80 -8.48 3.73
CA LYS A 103 -9.46 -8.20 5.13
C LYS A 103 -9.48 -6.70 5.42
N LEU A 104 -8.98 -5.88 4.50
CA LEU A 104 -8.84 -4.44 4.72
C LEU A 104 -10.05 -3.63 4.32
N THR A 105 -10.85 -4.12 3.35
CA THR A 105 -12.00 -3.36 2.84
C THR A 105 -13.34 -3.94 3.25
N GLY A 106 -13.37 -5.19 3.71
CA GLY A 106 -14.61 -5.87 4.07
C GLY A 106 -15.30 -6.55 2.89
N MET A 107 -14.81 -6.36 1.67
CA MET A 107 -15.40 -6.93 0.45
C MET A 107 -14.31 -7.61 -0.37
N SER A 108 -14.67 -8.70 -1.08
CA SER A 108 -13.74 -9.26 -2.05
C SER A 108 -13.56 -8.27 -3.21
N PRO A 109 -12.46 -8.38 -3.98
CA PRO A 109 -12.29 -7.52 -5.16
C PRO A 109 -13.46 -7.61 -6.15
N THR A 110 -13.99 -8.81 -6.36
CA THR A 110 -15.14 -9.01 -7.26
C THR A 110 -16.39 -8.31 -6.73
N GLU A 111 -16.67 -8.46 -5.44
CA GLU A 111 -17.79 -7.78 -4.80
C GLU A 111 -17.65 -6.27 -4.91
N TYR A 112 -16.44 -5.77 -4.67
CA TYR A 112 -16.16 -4.34 -4.74
C TYR A 112 -16.36 -3.81 -6.17
N GLN A 113 -15.87 -4.55 -7.18
CA GLN A 113 -16.01 -4.17 -8.58
C GLN A 113 -17.48 -4.09 -9.02
N ASN A 114 -18.30 -4.99 -8.49
CA ASN A 114 -19.71 -5.09 -8.85
C ASN A 114 -20.61 -4.20 -7.99
N ALA A 115 -20.08 -3.57 -6.96
CA ALA A 115 -20.87 -2.70 -6.11
C ALA A 115 -21.15 -1.38 -6.83
N ASN A 116 -22.30 -0.78 -6.50
CA ASN A 116 -22.69 0.53 -7.02
C ASN A 116 -22.23 1.61 -6.04
N PHE A 117 -21.26 2.37 -6.42
CA PHE A 117 -20.76 3.47 -5.62
C PHE A 117 -21.22 4.81 -6.20
#